data_bb7687c1665f576682e1ddc78df47ea2
#
_entry.id   bb7687c1665f576682e1ddc78df47ea2
#
_cell.length_a   1.000
_cell.length_b   1.000
_cell.length_c   1.000
_cell.angle_alpha   90.00
_cell.angle_beta   90.00
_cell.angle_gamma   90.00
#
_symmetry.space_group_name_H-M   'P 1'
#
loop_
_entity.id
_entity.type
_entity.pdbx_description
1 polymer ?
#
loop_
_entity_poly.entity_id
_entity_poly.type
_entity_poly.pdbx_seq_one_letter_code
_entity_poly.pdbx_strand_id
1 'polypeptide(L)' 'MFILAVKGYEEDGAFSIENDDGDKVLLMFEEEDDADRYADLISIEDDYPEMSVI' A
#
# COMPACT_ATOMS: atom_id res chain seq x y z
N MET A 1 8.69 -9.47 5.64
CA MET A 1 8.24 -8.08 5.53
C MET A 1 7.03 -8.02 4.63
N PHE A 2 6.09 -7.17 4.93
CA PHE A 2 4.81 -7.11 4.22
C PHE A 2 4.74 -5.85 3.37
N ILE A 3 4.14 -5.98 2.20
CA ILE A 3 3.91 -4.85 1.30
C ILE A 3 2.43 -4.80 0.93
N LEU A 4 2.01 -3.66 0.42
CA LEU A 4 0.64 -3.48 -0.05
C LEU A 4 0.60 -3.60 -1.58
N ALA A 5 -0.48 -4.19 -2.08
CA ALA A 5 -0.75 -4.23 -3.50
C ALA A 5 -2.23 -3.93 -3.72
N VAL A 6 -2.58 -3.41 -4.87
CA VAL A 6 -3.99 -3.14 -5.19
C VAL A 6 -4.73 -4.46 -5.32
N LYS A 7 -5.81 -4.61 -4.59
CA LYS A 7 -6.60 -5.85 -4.60
C LYS A 7 -7.14 -6.11 -6.00
N GLY A 8 -6.90 -7.33 -6.49
CA GLY A 8 -7.26 -7.71 -7.84
C GLY A 8 -6.16 -7.44 -8.87
N TYR A 9 -5.14 -6.68 -8.49
CA TYR A 9 -4.02 -6.33 -9.37
C TYR A 9 -2.67 -6.65 -8.73
N GLU A 10 -2.63 -7.64 -7.86
CA GLU A 10 -1.40 -8.02 -7.16
C GLU A 10 -0.29 -8.41 -8.12
N GLU A 11 -0.65 -8.87 -9.31
CA GLU A 11 0.32 -9.25 -10.33
C GLU A 11 1.12 -8.05 -10.86
N ASP A 12 0.58 -6.85 -10.73
CA ASP A 12 1.25 -5.63 -11.17
C ASP A 12 2.35 -5.20 -10.19
N GLY A 13 2.43 -5.83 -9.05
CA GLY A 13 3.46 -5.57 -8.08
C GLY A 13 2.99 -4.72 -6.92
N ALA A 14 3.95 -4.25 -6.13
CA ALA A 14 3.65 -3.52 -4.91
C ALA A 14 3.15 -2.11 -5.21
N PHE A 15 2.22 -1.67 -4.40
CA PHE A 15 1.73 -0.30 -4.46
C PHE A 15 2.81 0.66 -3.98
N SER A 16 3.01 1.74 -4.71
CA SER A 16 3.95 2.79 -4.33
C SER A 16 3.29 4.14 -4.46
N ILE A 17 3.78 5.10 -3.68
CA ILE A 17 3.32 6.48 -3.75
C ILE A 17 4.45 7.35 -4.28
N GLU A 18 4.09 8.50 -4.85
CA GLU A 18 5.08 9.48 -5.26
C GLU A 18 5.26 10.51 -4.15
N ASN A 19 6.52 10.83 -3.84
CA ASN A 19 6.80 11.92 -2.91
C ASN A 19 6.85 13.26 -3.67
N ASP A 20 7.16 14.33 -2.95
CA ASP A 20 7.19 15.67 -3.53
C ASP A 20 8.25 15.85 -4.61
N ASP A 21 9.28 15.03 -4.58
CA ASP A 21 10.35 15.06 -5.58
C ASP A 21 10.03 14.25 -6.83
N GLY A 22 8.89 13.57 -6.83
CA GLY A 22 8.49 12.74 -7.96
C GLY A 22 9.05 11.33 -7.91
N ASP A 23 9.73 10.97 -6.84
CA ASP A 23 10.26 9.62 -6.66
C ASP A 23 9.19 8.68 -6.11
N LYS A 24 9.23 7.45 -6.55
CA LYS A 24 8.31 6.43 -6.04
C LYS A 24 8.84 5.87 -4.73
N VAL A 25 7.96 5.83 -3.73
CA VAL A 25 8.29 5.29 -2.42
C VAL A 25 7.48 4.01 -2.20
N LEU A 26 8.19 2.91 -1.99
CA LEU A 26 7.58 1.62 -1.70
C LEU A 26 7.37 1.51 -0.20
N LEU A 27 6.14 1.22 0.19
CA LEU A 27 5.79 1.06 1.60
C LEU A 27 5.97 -0.38 2.02
N MET A 28 6.82 -0.59 3.03
CA MET A 28 7.09 -1.91 3.58
C MET A 28 6.82 -1.90 5.08
N PHE A 29 6.26 -2.98 5.59
CA PHE A 29 5.88 -3.11 6.99
C PHE A 29 6.47 -4.37 7.58
N GLU A 30 6.96 -4.29 8.79
CA GLU A 30 7.49 -5.45 9.49
C GLU A 30 6.37 -6.33 10.03
N GLU A 31 5.23 -5.73 10.33
CA GLU A 31 4.09 -6.43 10.91
C GLU A 31 2.89 -6.37 9.97
N GLU A 32 2.20 -7.50 9.85
CA GLU A 32 1.00 -7.58 9.02
C GLU A 32 -0.08 -6.62 9.51
N ASP A 33 -0.24 -6.51 10.83
CA ASP A 33 -1.25 -5.64 11.42
C ASP A 33 -1.05 -4.19 11.05
N ASP A 34 0.20 -3.75 10.98
CA ASP A 34 0.52 -2.38 10.60
C ASP A 34 0.18 -2.12 9.14
N ALA A 35 0.50 -3.07 8.27
CA ALA A 35 0.18 -2.98 6.85
C ALA A 35 -1.34 -2.91 6.64
N ASP A 36 -2.07 -3.75 7.34
CA ASP A 36 -3.52 -3.82 7.27
C ASP A 36 -4.16 -2.50 7.71
N ARG A 37 -3.67 -1.96 8.81
CA ARG A 37 -4.16 -0.70 9.36
C ARG A 37 -3.91 0.45 8.40
N TYR A 38 -2.73 0.49 7.80
CA TYR A 38 -2.39 1.53 6.85
C TYR A 38 -3.26 1.43 5.60
N ALA A 39 -3.50 0.21 5.13
CA ALA A 39 -4.36 -0.01 3.97
C ALA A 39 -5.77 0.53 4.21
N ASP A 40 -6.33 0.26 5.40
CA ASP A 40 -7.63 0.79 5.77
C ASP A 40 -7.63 2.32 5.83
N LEU A 41 -6.58 2.88 6.38
CA LEU A 41 -6.47 4.32 6.54
C LEU A 41 -6.49 5.04 5.19
N ILE A 42 -5.66 4.60 4.25
CA ILE A 42 -5.60 5.27 2.95
C ILE A 42 -6.85 5.01 2.12
N SER A 43 -7.50 3.89 2.31
CA SER A 43 -8.75 3.59 1.62
C SER A 43 -9.86 4.53 2.07
N ILE A 44 -9.91 4.86 3.34
CA ILE A 44 -10.95 5.72 3.92
C ILE A 44 -10.64 7.20 3.70
N GLU A 45 -9.42 7.62 4.02
CA GLU A 45 -9.06 9.04 4.02
C GLU A 45 -8.64 9.57 2.66
N ASP A 46 -7.92 8.76 1.89
CA ASP A 46 -7.37 9.20 0.61
C ASP A 46 -8.12 8.65 -0.60
N ASP A 47 -9.19 7.90 -0.34
CA ASP A 47 -10.05 7.36 -1.39
C ASP A 47 -9.30 6.43 -2.35
N TYR A 48 -8.25 5.77 -1.87
CA TYR A 48 -7.53 4.79 -2.65
C TYR A 48 -8.31 3.48 -2.74
N PRO A 49 -8.06 2.67 -3.77
CA PRO A 49 -8.70 1.36 -3.86
C PRO A 49 -8.28 0.44 -2.72
N GLU A 50 -9.05 -0.60 -2.51
CA GLU A 50 -8.75 -1.59 -1.48
C GLU A 50 -7.41 -2.25 -1.76
N MET A 51 -6.61 -2.42 -0.71
CA MET A 51 -5.28 -3.00 -0.81
C MET A 51 -5.22 -4.39 -0.22
N SER A 52 -4.36 -5.23 -0.79
CA SER A 52 -4.04 -6.53 -0.24
C SER A 52 -2.67 -6.49 0.43
N VAL A 53 -2.52 -7.20 1.53
CA VAL A 53 -1.23 -7.34 2.22
C VAL A 53 -0.56 -8.61 1.70
N ILE A 54 0.64 -8.45 1.16
CA ILE A 54 1.39 -9.60 0.63
C ILE A 54 2.83 -9.62 1.13
#